data_e316ef4b1c2ab3d57057b781918a0e62
#
_entry.id   e316ef4b1c2ab3d57057b781918a0e62
#
_cell.length_a   1.000
_cell.length_b   1.000
_cell.length_c   1.000
_cell.angle_alpha   90.00
_cell.angle_beta   90.00
_cell.angle_gamma   90.00
#
_symmetry.space_group_name_H-M   'P 1'
#
loop_
_entity.id
_entity.type
_entity.pdbx_description
1 polymer ?
#
loop_
_entity_poly.entity_id
_entity_poly.type
_entity_poly.pdbx_seq_one_letter_code
_entity_poly.pdbx_strand_id
1 'polypeptide(L)'
;MVFSGKCIISNIILTHNPNVAKEMDPIEIDISEIKQLKIDGKKIGSIVEKKGGWDSRVFLANENFIIKVPRYHQSISSLKKERLVCQLIKGKLSLKIPDIKFAPIDSKKSGEIEINYYETLKGNELSPEDVGSDSFHTIPVRLGIFLSGLHNISRETRHLLEIKTGELDNGRGEEEITLWRSVLEYFESQRNLENVPGYIQVIEEAISKLSKINDEKVPSHADFMSNNIICQGNEKGSIGIIDWGDFSFRNRIYDFAGLCYEYGINFLDNMLMGYPVQNSSRFREEVRYLSSLVPFNTVYFSRNLRRKVKFGKDFIDLNLDDTGRTERLNLIA
;
A
#
# COMPACT_ATOMS: atom_id res chain seq x y z
N MET A 1 -7.73 -5.41 -17.95
CA MET A 1 -7.37 -4.07 -17.42
C MET A 1 -7.29 -4.24 -15.92
N VAL A 2 -6.08 -4.48 -15.41
CA VAL A 2 -5.85 -4.74 -13.97
C VAL A 2 -5.84 -3.39 -13.28
N PHE A 3 -6.82 -3.14 -12.42
CA PHE A 3 -6.78 -1.96 -11.54
C PHE A 3 -5.75 -2.23 -10.46
N SER A 4 -4.68 -1.42 -10.42
CA SER A 4 -3.84 -1.32 -9.24
C SER A 4 -4.68 -0.66 -8.14
N GLY A 5 -5.36 -1.49 -7.35
CA GLY A 5 -6.01 -1.01 -6.13
C GLY A 5 -4.90 -0.73 -5.12
N LYS A 6 -4.50 0.52 -4.93
CA LYS A 6 -3.72 0.86 -3.76
C LYS A 6 -4.51 0.42 -2.55
N CYS A 7 -3.88 -0.36 -1.68
CA CYS A 7 -4.44 -0.68 -0.38
C CYS A 7 -4.48 0.60 0.45
N ILE A 8 -5.67 1.13 0.62
CA ILE A 8 -5.94 2.43 1.22
C ILE A 8 -5.93 2.33 2.75
N ILE A 9 -5.31 1.28 3.31
CA ILE A 9 -5.29 1.08 4.76
C ILE A 9 -4.55 2.22 5.47
N SER A 10 -3.63 2.90 4.80
CA SER A 10 -2.74 3.89 5.40
C SER A 10 -3.13 5.35 5.17
N ASN A 11 -3.72 5.72 4.04
CA ASN A 11 -4.19 7.09 3.79
C ASN A 11 -5.45 7.47 4.59
N ILE A 12 -5.95 6.56 5.37
CA ILE A 12 -7.17 6.60 6.15
C ILE A 12 -7.13 7.66 7.25
N ILE A 13 -5.97 7.95 7.79
CA ILE A 13 -5.85 8.76 9.01
C ILE A 13 -5.90 10.26 8.72
N LEU A 14 -5.53 10.68 7.52
CA LEU A 14 -5.54 12.11 7.16
C LEU A 14 -6.90 12.61 6.62
N THR A 15 -7.84 11.72 6.28
CA THR A 15 -9.08 12.11 5.59
C THR A 15 -10.37 11.57 6.21
N HIS A 16 -10.43 11.41 7.52
CA HIS A 16 -11.62 10.90 8.24
C HIS A 16 -12.88 11.78 8.11
N ASN A 17 -12.75 12.95 7.50
CA ASN A 17 -13.88 13.82 7.26
C ASN A 17 -14.30 13.72 5.78
N PRO A 18 -15.52 13.24 5.44
CA PRO A 18 -16.01 13.24 4.06
C PRO A 18 -16.06 14.63 3.42
N ASN A 19 -15.93 15.69 4.21
CA ASN A 19 -15.80 17.06 3.73
C ASN A 19 -14.35 17.40 3.31
N VAL A 20 -13.32 16.68 3.78
CA VAL A 20 -11.91 16.93 3.45
C VAL A 20 -11.61 16.65 1.97
N ALA A 21 -12.28 15.70 1.33
CA ALA A 21 -12.14 15.47 -0.10
C ALA A 21 -12.60 16.67 -0.97
N LYS A 22 -13.39 17.60 -0.42
CA LYS A 22 -13.79 18.83 -1.08
C LYS A 22 -12.79 19.98 -0.88
N GLU A 23 -11.86 19.85 0.06
CA GLU A 23 -10.92 20.91 0.45
C GLU A 23 -9.46 20.59 0.09
N MET A 24 -9.22 19.55 -0.71
CA MET A 24 -7.87 19.29 -1.19
C MET A 24 -7.45 20.36 -2.19
N ASP A 25 -6.40 21.09 -1.84
CA ASP A 25 -5.81 22.13 -2.69
C ASP A 25 -4.96 21.46 -3.78
N PRO A 26 -5.42 21.49 -5.07
CA PRO A 26 -4.76 20.78 -6.14
C PRO A 26 -3.44 21.45 -6.54
N ILE A 27 -2.43 20.63 -6.82
CA ILE A 27 -1.17 21.08 -7.42
C ILE A 27 -1.27 20.90 -8.93
N GLU A 28 -1.12 22.02 -9.66
CA GLU A 28 -1.12 22.05 -11.12
C GLU A 28 0.31 22.28 -11.63
N ILE A 29 0.91 21.23 -12.18
CA ILE A 29 2.22 21.27 -12.83
C ILE A 29 2.07 20.73 -14.25
N ASP A 30 2.52 21.52 -15.22
CA ASP A 30 2.53 21.12 -16.62
C ASP A 30 3.70 20.17 -16.93
N ILE A 31 3.50 19.22 -17.82
CA ILE A 31 4.55 18.29 -18.27
C ILE A 31 5.76 19.04 -18.83
N SER A 32 5.52 20.20 -19.47
CA SER A 32 6.60 21.06 -19.98
C SER A 32 7.49 21.62 -18.89
N GLU A 33 6.96 21.89 -17.68
CA GLU A 33 7.73 22.34 -16.53
C GLU A 33 8.58 21.19 -15.97
N ILE A 34 8.03 19.96 -15.91
CA ILE A 34 8.79 18.76 -15.51
C ILE A 34 9.93 18.50 -16.50
N LYS A 35 9.73 18.69 -17.80
CA LYS A 35 10.77 18.51 -18.83
C LYS A 35 11.95 19.47 -18.71
N GLN A 36 11.77 20.60 -18.03
CA GLN A 36 12.88 21.54 -17.78
C GLN A 36 13.85 21.10 -16.69
N LEU A 37 13.44 20.12 -15.87
CA LEU A 37 14.28 19.59 -14.82
C LEU A 37 15.50 18.86 -15.38
N LYS A 38 16.56 18.88 -14.58
CA LYS A 38 17.73 18.01 -14.79
C LYS A 38 17.73 16.95 -13.71
N ILE A 39 17.66 15.69 -14.12
CA ILE A 39 17.78 14.53 -13.23
C ILE A 39 19.21 14.04 -13.31
N ASP A 40 19.93 14.05 -12.17
CA ASP A 40 21.33 13.70 -12.08
C ASP A 40 22.20 14.44 -13.16
N GLY A 41 21.91 15.73 -13.37
CA GLY A 41 22.57 16.58 -14.35
C GLY A 41 22.14 16.39 -15.81
N LYS A 42 21.29 15.41 -16.11
CA LYS A 42 20.80 15.09 -17.46
C LYS A 42 19.43 15.74 -17.71
N LYS A 43 19.25 16.26 -18.93
CA LYS A 43 17.94 16.77 -19.38
C LYS A 43 16.95 15.61 -19.56
N ILE A 44 15.67 15.90 -19.32
CA ILE A 44 14.58 14.97 -19.62
C ILE A 44 14.27 15.07 -21.12
N GLY A 45 14.63 14.01 -21.87
CA GLY A 45 14.36 13.89 -23.31
C GLY A 45 12.97 13.30 -23.59
N SER A 46 12.59 12.28 -22.82
CA SER A 46 11.27 11.62 -22.92
C SER A 46 10.59 11.57 -21.55
N ILE A 47 9.26 11.71 -21.54
CA ILE A 47 8.44 11.59 -20.34
C ILE A 47 7.07 11.04 -20.70
N VAL A 48 6.65 10.02 -19.95
CA VAL A 48 5.34 9.37 -20.11
C VAL A 48 4.66 9.30 -18.75
N GLU A 49 3.45 9.82 -18.64
CA GLU A 49 2.66 9.69 -17.42
C GLU A 49 2.14 8.25 -17.28
N LYS A 50 2.42 7.64 -16.13
CA LYS A 50 1.91 6.33 -15.77
C LYS A 50 0.52 6.46 -15.18
N LYS A 51 -0.36 5.52 -15.52
CA LYS A 51 -1.70 5.45 -14.89
C LYS A 51 -1.54 4.95 -13.45
N GLY A 52 -2.26 5.56 -12.53
CA GLY A 52 -2.27 5.19 -11.11
C GLY A 52 -1.68 6.30 -10.24
N GLY A 53 -1.62 6.06 -8.94
CA GLY A 53 -1.20 7.04 -7.92
C GLY A 53 -2.33 7.93 -7.46
N TRP A 54 -2.69 7.79 -6.18
CA TRP A 54 -3.75 8.57 -5.54
C TRP A 54 -3.24 9.95 -5.14
N ASP A 55 -2.10 9.99 -4.47
CA ASP A 55 -1.49 11.18 -3.89
C ASP A 55 -0.55 11.89 -4.86
N SER A 56 -0.03 11.16 -5.85
CA SER A 56 0.93 11.70 -6.79
C SER A 56 0.65 11.29 -8.23
N ARG A 57 1.00 12.17 -9.16
CA ARG A 57 1.17 11.82 -10.57
C ARG A 57 2.52 11.17 -10.72
N VAL A 58 2.57 10.05 -11.43
CA VAL A 58 3.80 9.27 -11.62
C VAL A 58 4.21 9.35 -13.08
N PHE A 59 5.45 9.68 -13.34
CA PHE A 59 6.01 9.78 -14.68
C PHE A 59 7.22 8.85 -14.82
N LEU A 60 7.35 8.24 -15.99
CA LEU A 60 8.57 7.59 -16.44
C LEU A 60 9.35 8.57 -17.34
N ALA A 61 10.53 8.95 -16.91
CA ALA A 61 11.41 9.86 -17.64
C ALA A 61 12.66 9.13 -18.14
N ASN A 62 13.04 9.38 -19.41
CA ASN A 62 14.20 8.76 -20.08
C ASN A 62 14.26 7.24 -19.93
N GLU A 63 13.10 6.58 -19.83
CA GLU A 63 12.93 5.12 -19.66
C GLU A 63 13.54 4.53 -18.37
N ASN A 64 14.26 5.33 -17.58
CA ASN A 64 15.05 4.87 -16.44
C ASN A 64 14.72 5.56 -15.11
N PHE A 65 13.92 6.63 -15.11
CA PHE A 65 13.62 7.37 -13.89
C PHE A 65 12.12 7.44 -13.64
N ILE A 66 11.74 7.19 -12.41
CA ILE A 66 10.41 7.52 -11.91
C ILE A 66 10.46 8.92 -11.31
N ILE A 67 9.46 9.75 -11.67
CA ILE A 67 9.22 11.05 -11.06
C ILE A 67 7.84 11.01 -10.42
N LYS A 68 7.75 11.35 -9.14
CA LYS A 68 6.49 11.50 -8.40
C LYS A 68 6.23 12.97 -8.13
N VAL A 69 5.14 13.48 -8.64
CA VAL A 69 4.66 14.85 -8.46
C VAL A 69 3.41 14.81 -7.58
N PRO A 70 3.37 15.53 -6.44
CA PRO A 70 2.21 15.50 -5.57
C PRO A 70 0.98 16.03 -6.31
N ARG A 71 -0.20 15.43 -6.08
CA ARG A 71 -1.47 15.92 -6.66
C ARG A 71 -2.07 17.07 -5.87
N TYR A 72 -1.77 17.11 -4.57
CA TYR A 72 -2.34 18.06 -3.62
C TYR A 72 -1.23 18.54 -2.69
N HIS A 73 -1.41 19.73 -2.11
CA HIS A 73 -0.45 20.25 -1.12
C HIS A 73 -0.29 19.31 0.09
N GLN A 74 -1.37 18.64 0.49
CA GLN A 74 -1.36 17.64 1.56
C GLN A 74 -0.50 16.40 1.23
N SER A 75 -0.38 16.06 -0.06
CA SER A 75 0.44 14.91 -0.50
C SER A 75 1.96 15.15 -0.43
N ILE A 76 2.39 16.40 -0.26
CA ILE A 76 3.82 16.73 -0.13
C ILE A 76 4.44 16.04 1.09
N SER A 77 3.70 15.97 2.19
CA SER A 77 4.15 15.30 3.42
C SER A 77 4.39 13.80 3.22
N SER A 78 3.53 13.13 2.46
CA SER A 78 3.67 11.70 2.11
C SER A 78 4.94 11.47 1.27
N LEU A 79 5.22 12.32 0.27
CA LEU A 79 6.44 12.22 -0.53
C LEU A 79 7.71 12.46 0.30
N LYS A 80 7.69 13.44 1.23
CA LYS A 80 8.80 13.69 2.15
C LYS A 80 9.03 12.48 3.07
N LYS A 81 7.96 11.90 3.61
CA LYS A 81 8.01 10.69 4.43
C LYS A 81 8.59 9.51 3.65
N GLU A 82 8.09 9.23 2.44
CA GLU A 82 8.62 8.18 1.56
C GLU A 82 10.14 8.28 1.38
N ARG A 83 10.62 9.47 1.06
CA ARG A 83 12.07 9.73 0.89
C ARG A 83 12.86 9.46 2.17
N LEU A 84 12.40 9.97 3.31
CA LEU A 84 13.07 9.78 4.60
C LEU A 84 13.13 8.31 5.00
N VAL A 85 12.03 7.59 4.87
CA VAL A 85 11.96 6.15 5.17
C VAL A 85 12.94 5.39 4.30
N CYS A 86 12.90 5.57 2.97
CA CYS A 86 13.81 4.90 2.06
C CYS A 86 15.28 5.17 2.40
N GLN A 87 15.64 6.42 2.74
CA GLN A 87 17.00 6.77 3.15
C GLN A 87 17.44 6.06 4.44
N LEU A 88 16.54 5.94 5.42
CA LEU A 88 16.85 5.33 6.72
C LEU A 88 16.96 3.81 6.67
N ILE A 89 16.20 3.13 5.78
CA ILE A 89 16.18 1.66 5.69
C ILE A 89 17.04 1.11 4.54
N LYS A 90 17.51 1.94 3.63
CA LYS A 90 18.36 1.53 2.50
C LYS A 90 19.59 0.77 2.97
N GLY A 91 19.84 -0.39 2.36
CA GLY A 91 20.97 -1.25 2.70
C GLY A 91 20.86 -2.03 4.01
N LYS A 92 19.74 -1.87 4.76
CA LYS A 92 19.49 -2.58 6.02
C LYS A 92 18.54 -3.77 5.85
N LEU A 93 17.88 -3.87 4.71
CA LEU A 93 16.88 -4.91 4.41
C LEU A 93 17.34 -5.79 3.25
N SER A 94 16.78 -7.00 3.16
CA SER A 94 17.19 -8.03 2.20
C SER A 94 16.77 -7.77 0.75
N LEU A 95 15.78 -6.90 0.51
CA LEU A 95 15.29 -6.56 -0.81
C LEU A 95 15.66 -5.12 -1.19
N LYS A 96 15.56 -4.81 -2.48
CA LYS A 96 15.91 -3.48 -2.99
C LYS A 96 14.89 -2.43 -2.56
N ILE A 97 15.38 -1.26 -2.18
CA ILE A 97 14.61 -0.06 -1.84
C ILE A 97 15.04 1.06 -2.79
N PRO A 98 14.12 1.88 -3.31
CA PRO A 98 14.47 3.03 -4.14
C PRO A 98 15.42 4.00 -3.46
N ASP A 99 16.37 4.54 -4.22
CA ASP A 99 17.22 5.64 -3.79
C ASP A 99 16.56 6.97 -4.15
N ILE A 100 15.64 7.41 -3.31
CA ILE A 100 14.81 8.57 -3.61
C ILE A 100 15.57 9.87 -3.38
N LYS A 101 15.67 10.64 -4.44
CA LYS A 101 16.15 12.01 -4.46
C LYS A 101 14.98 12.97 -4.67
N PHE A 102 15.22 14.26 -4.49
CA PHE A 102 14.22 15.29 -4.75
C PHE A 102 14.80 16.42 -5.62
N ALA A 103 13.90 17.13 -6.27
CA ALA A 103 14.19 18.37 -6.97
C ALA A 103 13.07 19.39 -6.72
N PRO A 104 13.39 20.67 -6.56
CA PRO A 104 12.38 21.72 -6.59
C PRO A 104 11.92 21.94 -8.03
N ILE A 105 10.64 22.24 -8.20
CA ILE A 105 10.03 22.68 -9.43
C ILE A 105 9.29 24.00 -9.16
N ASP A 106 9.61 25.03 -9.92
CA ASP A 106 8.91 26.31 -9.83
C ASP A 106 7.75 26.31 -10.82
N SER A 107 6.57 25.94 -10.32
CA SER A 107 5.36 25.92 -11.14
C SER A 107 4.74 27.29 -11.22
N LYS A 108 4.39 27.72 -12.43
CA LYS A 108 3.70 28.99 -12.69
C LYS A 108 2.36 29.11 -11.98
N LYS A 109 1.72 27.96 -11.70
CA LYS A 109 0.38 27.90 -11.10
C LYS A 109 0.40 27.64 -9.60
N SER A 110 1.35 26.82 -9.13
CA SER A 110 1.39 26.33 -7.74
C SER A 110 2.62 26.77 -6.95
N GLY A 111 3.51 27.58 -7.56
CA GLY A 111 4.75 28.01 -6.91
C GLY A 111 5.79 26.90 -6.79
N GLU A 112 6.70 27.04 -5.82
CA GLU A 112 7.77 26.06 -5.61
C GLU A 112 7.24 24.80 -4.95
N ILE A 113 7.42 23.67 -5.62
CA ILE A 113 6.97 22.33 -5.19
C ILE A 113 8.18 21.38 -5.21
N GLU A 114 8.34 20.58 -4.15
CA GLU A 114 9.29 19.47 -4.15
C GLU A 114 8.69 18.23 -4.81
N ILE A 115 9.42 17.64 -5.72
CA ILE A 115 9.08 16.36 -6.35
C ILE A 115 10.10 15.29 -5.96
N ASN A 116 9.69 14.03 -5.91
CA ASN A 116 10.61 12.90 -5.74
C ASN A 116 10.99 12.30 -7.09
N TYR A 117 12.24 11.82 -7.21
CA TYR A 117 12.66 11.01 -8.33
C TYR A 117 13.67 9.94 -7.92
N TYR A 118 13.69 8.82 -8.65
CA TYR A 118 14.63 7.72 -8.44
C TYR A 118 14.79 6.88 -9.70
N GLU A 119 15.89 6.15 -9.82
CA GLU A 119 16.07 5.16 -10.90
C GLU A 119 15.05 4.04 -10.77
N THR A 120 14.46 3.62 -11.91
CA THR A 120 13.51 2.52 -11.94
C THR A 120 14.12 1.24 -11.38
N LEU A 121 13.40 0.56 -10.52
CA LEU A 121 13.73 -0.83 -10.20
C LEU A 121 13.38 -1.69 -11.41
N LYS A 122 14.30 -2.58 -11.81
CA LYS A 122 14.12 -3.44 -12.97
C LYS A 122 13.09 -4.53 -12.68
N GLY A 123 12.16 -4.73 -13.59
CA GLY A 123 11.12 -5.74 -13.50
C GLY A 123 9.72 -5.17 -13.71
N ASN A 124 8.72 -5.99 -13.42
CA ASN A 124 7.31 -5.64 -13.46
C ASN A 124 6.71 -5.77 -12.05
N GLU A 125 5.53 -5.18 -11.86
CA GLU A 125 4.72 -5.43 -10.66
C GLU A 125 4.49 -6.94 -10.51
N LEU A 126 4.49 -7.43 -9.27
CA LEU A 126 4.24 -8.85 -8.98
C LEU A 126 2.88 -9.26 -9.54
N SER A 127 2.89 -10.22 -10.45
CA SER A 127 1.67 -10.71 -11.09
C SER A 127 1.33 -12.13 -10.61
N PRO A 128 0.08 -12.60 -10.80
CA PRO A 128 -0.28 -13.98 -10.52
C PRO A 128 0.48 -15.00 -11.34
N GLU A 129 0.85 -14.61 -12.58
CA GLU A 129 1.65 -15.45 -13.46
C GLU A 129 3.05 -15.69 -12.87
N ASP A 130 3.62 -14.66 -12.22
CA ASP A 130 4.90 -14.77 -11.50
C ASP A 130 4.82 -15.75 -10.32
N VAL A 131 3.62 -15.90 -9.76
CA VAL A 131 3.34 -16.70 -8.57
C VAL A 131 2.92 -18.13 -8.93
N GLY A 132 2.42 -18.37 -10.14
CA GLY A 132 1.87 -19.66 -10.61
C GLY A 132 2.89 -20.67 -11.15
N SER A 133 4.18 -20.33 -11.25
CA SER A 133 5.27 -21.22 -11.68
C SER A 133 5.91 -21.98 -10.50
N ASP A 134 6.86 -22.90 -10.80
CA ASP A 134 7.65 -23.59 -9.75
C ASP A 134 8.46 -22.62 -8.85
N SER A 135 8.63 -21.37 -9.27
CA SER A 135 9.14 -20.25 -8.47
C SER A 135 8.22 -19.81 -7.33
N PHE A 136 7.02 -20.35 -7.25
CA PHE A 136 5.98 -19.97 -6.28
C PHE A 136 6.46 -19.96 -4.82
N HIS A 137 7.37 -20.85 -4.46
CA HIS A 137 7.83 -20.96 -3.07
C HIS A 137 8.89 -19.93 -2.69
N THR A 138 9.66 -19.39 -3.64
CA THR A 138 10.81 -18.54 -3.30
C THR A 138 10.45 -17.07 -3.11
N ILE A 139 9.55 -16.53 -3.92
CA ILE A 139 9.13 -15.11 -3.81
C ILE A 139 8.45 -14.84 -2.48
N PRO A 140 7.38 -15.55 -2.06
CA PRO A 140 6.74 -15.28 -0.76
C PRO A 140 7.68 -15.49 0.43
N VAL A 141 8.56 -16.51 0.41
CA VAL A 141 9.56 -16.71 1.47
C VAL A 141 10.49 -15.49 1.56
N ARG A 142 10.97 -14.96 0.43
CA ARG A 142 11.83 -13.77 0.40
C ARG A 142 11.11 -12.51 0.89
N LEU A 143 9.81 -12.37 0.58
CA LEU A 143 8.97 -11.30 1.12
C LEU A 143 8.81 -11.44 2.64
N GLY A 144 8.62 -12.66 3.13
CA GLY A 144 8.58 -12.95 4.57
C GLY A 144 9.90 -12.59 5.29
N ILE A 145 11.04 -12.96 4.73
CA ILE A 145 12.38 -12.58 5.25
C ILE A 145 12.53 -11.05 5.27
N PHE A 146 12.08 -10.37 4.21
CA PHE A 146 12.13 -8.91 4.13
C PHE A 146 11.28 -8.26 5.23
N LEU A 147 10.03 -8.69 5.40
CA LEU A 147 9.15 -8.18 6.46
C LEU A 147 9.70 -8.50 7.85
N SER A 148 10.31 -9.67 8.04
CA SER A 148 11.00 -9.99 9.30
C SER A 148 12.13 -8.98 9.59
N GLY A 149 12.91 -8.62 8.59
CA GLY A 149 13.94 -7.59 8.72
C GLY A 149 13.39 -6.20 9.01
N LEU A 150 12.30 -5.82 8.35
CA LEU A 150 11.65 -4.51 8.55
C LEU A 150 11.05 -4.40 9.96
N HIS A 151 10.26 -5.38 10.37
CA HIS A 151 9.56 -5.38 11.65
C HIS A 151 10.50 -5.51 12.86
N ASN A 152 11.70 -6.08 12.65
CA ASN A 152 12.74 -6.24 13.68
C ASN A 152 13.96 -5.35 13.39
N ILE A 153 13.78 -4.23 12.69
CA ILE A 153 14.89 -3.30 12.40
C ILE A 153 15.53 -2.79 13.70
N SER A 154 16.82 -2.49 13.66
CA SER A 154 17.55 -2.10 14.87
C SER A 154 16.85 -0.97 15.64
N ARG A 155 16.92 -1.02 16.98
CA ARG A 155 16.32 -0.01 17.87
C ARG A 155 16.71 1.41 17.50
N GLU A 156 17.97 1.62 17.11
CA GLU A 156 18.47 2.92 16.67
C GLU A 156 17.74 3.39 15.39
N THR A 157 17.62 2.52 14.38
CA THR A 157 16.91 2.86 13.13
C THR A 157 15.43 3.09 13.39
N ARG A 158 14.79 2.27 14.23
CA ARG A 158 13.40 2.46 14.65
C ARG A 158 13.20 3.83 15.29
N HIS A 159 14.05 4.22 16.23
CA HIS A 159 13.98 5.53 16.88
C HIS A 159 14.17 6.69 15.89
N LEU A 160 15.10 6.56 14.93
CA LEU A 160 15.25 7.57 13.87
C LEU A 160 14.01 7.65 12.97
N LEU A 161 13.37 6.52 12.64
CA LEU A 161 12.12 6.50 11.90
C LEU A 161 11.03 7.24 12.67
N GLU A 162 10.82 6.94 13.95
CA GLU A 162 9.84 7.60 14.83
C GLU A 162 10.02 9.13 14.83
N ILE A 163 11.24 9.60 15.12
CA ILE A 163 11.52 11.06 15.21
C ILE A 163 11.39 11.74 13.84
N LYS A 164 11.91 11.14 12.77
CA LYS A 164 12.01 11.81 11.47
C LYS A 164 10.71 11.79 10.69
N THR A 165 9.90 10.76 10.84
CA THR A 165 8.59 10.69 10.17
C THR A 165 7.47 11.33 10.98
N GLY A 166 7.68 11.57 12.27
CA GLY A 166 6.63 12.00 13.19
C GLY A 166 5.59 10.92 13.48
N GLU A 167 5.84 9.70 13.00
CA GLU A 167 4.98 8.52 13.20
C GLU A 167 5.29 7.91 14.56
N LEU A 168 4.77 8.53 15.63
CA LEU A 168 4.87 7.99 16.97
C LEU A 168 3.84 6.88 17.18
N ASP A 169 4.12 6.00 18.13
CA ASP A 169 3.16 4.98 18.60
C ASP A 169 2.04 5.60 19.45
N ASN A 170 1.28 6.52 18.87
CA ASN A 170 0.30 7.37 19.53
C ASN A 170 -1.11 6.76 19.62
N GLY A 171 -1.24 5.47 19.90
CA GLY A 171 -2.57 4.89 20.19
C GLY A 171 -3.50 4.70 18.99
N ARG A 172 -2.97 4.53 17.79
CA ARG A 172 -3.75 4.41 16.54
C ARG A 172 -4.71 3.21 16.46
N GLY A 173 -4.69 2.31 17.43
CA GLY A 173 -5.68 1.22 17.50
C GLY A 173 -7.11 1.72 17.57
N GLU A 174 -7.38 2.83 18.26
CA GLU A 174 -8.71 3.44 18.32
C GLU A 174 -9.10 4.10 16.99
N GLU A 175 -8.15 4.73 16.29
CA GLU A 175 -8.38 5.34 14.99
C GLU A 175 -8.71 4.29 13.93
N GLU A 176 -8.05 3.14 13.98
CA GLU A 176 -8.33 2.01 13.07
C GLU A 176 -9.72 1.42 13.31
N ILE A 177 -10.11 1.23 14.56
CA ILE A 177 -11.47 0.77 14.91
C ILE A 177 -12.50 1.81 14.46
N THR A 178 -12.23 3.08 14.64
CA THR A 178 -13.10 4.18 14.20
C THR A 178 -13.31 4.16 12.70
N LEU A 179 -12.24 3.89 11.92
CA LEU A 179 -12.38 3.72 10.50
C LEU A 179 -13.30 2.57 10.13
N TRP A 180 -13.05 1.38 10.69
CA TRP A 180 -13.87 0.22 10.35
C TRP A 180 -15.33 0.41 10.75
N ARG A 181 -15.62 1.17 11.81
CA ARG A 181 -16.98 1.62 12.13
C ARG A 181 -17.55 2.52 11.05
N SER A 182 -16.78 3.45 10.51
CA SER A 182 -17.23 4.31 9.40
C SER A 182 -17.47 3.52 8.11
N VAL A 183 -16.68 2.48 7.86
CA VAL A 183 -16.92 1.53 6.76
C VAL A 183 -18.24 0.78 6.99
N LEU A 184 -18.47 0.28 8.21
CA LEU A 184 -19.70 -0.40 8.60
C LEU A 184 -20.93 0.50 8.38
N GLU A 185 -20.94 1.70 8.95
CA GLU A 185 -22.00 2.70 8.78
C GLU A 185 -22.30 3.01 7.31
N TYR A 186 -21.24 3.08 6.49
CA TYR A 186 -21.41 3.24 5.05
C TYR A 186 -22.19 2.08 4.44
N PHE A 187 -21.80 0.83 4.73
CA PHE A 187 -22.49 -0.34 4.19
C PHE A 187 -23.91 -0.47 4.71
N GLU A 188 -24.19 -0.14 5.97
CA GLU A 188 -25.55 -0.06 6.54
C GLU A 188 -26.44 0.94 5.79
N SER A 189 -25.85 2.03 5.30
CA SER A 189 -26.58 3.05 4.52
C SER A 189 -26.90 2.62 3.08
N GLN A 190 -26.26 1.56 2.56
CA GLN A 190 -26.36 1.14 1.14
C GLN A 190 -27.57 0.25 0.89
N ARG A 191 -28.78 0.83 0.82
CA ARG A 191 -30.04 0.09 0.60
C ARG A 191 -30.16 -0.63 -0.75
N ASN A 192 -29.34 -0.25 -1.75
CA ASN A 192 -29.40 -0.75 -3.12
C ASN A 192 -28.35 -1.82 -3.43
N LEU A 193 -27.52 -2.21 -2.46
CA LEU A 193 -26.57 -3.29 -2.63
C LEU A 193 -27.24 -4.63 -2.28
N GLU A 194 -26.97 -5.64 -3.09
CA GLU A 194 -27.36 -7.02 -2.76
C GLU A 194 -26.53 -7.49 -1.55
N ASN A 195 -27.16 -8.30 -0.69
CA ASN A 195 -26.53 -8.97 0.45
C ASN A 195 -25.84 -8.07 1.48
N VAL A 196 -26.34 -6.84 1.70
CA VAL A 196 -25.81 -5.93 2.74
C VAL A 196 -25.70 -6.60 4.11
N PRO A 197 -26.68 -7.41 4.60
CA PRO A 197 -26.56 -8.09 5.89
C PRO A 197 -25.31 -8.98 6.01
N GLY A 198 -24.96 -9.70 4.92
CA GLY A 198 -23.77 -10.54 4.92
C GLY A 198 -22.48 -9.72 4.95
N TYR A 199 -22.44 -8.57 4.27
CA TYR A 199 -21.29 -7.65 4.35
C TYR A 199 -21.10 -7.10 5.75
N ILE A 200 -22.19 -6.66 6.39
CA ILE A 200 -22.20 -6.17 7.77
C ILE A 200 -21.62 -7.23 8.71
N GLN A 201 -22.12 -8.47 8.62
CA GLN A 201 -21.64 -9.58 9.46
C GLN A 201 -20.12 -9.81 9.33
N VAL A 202 -19.57 -9.81 8.11
CA VAL A 202 -18.14 -9.99 7.88
C VAL A 202 -17.33 -8.84 8.50
N ILE A 203 -17.80 -7.59 8.32
CA ILE A 203 -17.11 -6.42 8.86
C ILE A 203 -17.15 -6.44 10.40
N GLU A 204 -18.31 -6.71 11.01
CA GLU A 204 -18.46 -6.78 12.47
C GLU A 204 -17.60 -7.88 13.09
N GLU A 205 -17.58 -9.07 12.48
CA GLU A 205 -16.74 -10.17 12.95
C GLU A 205 -15.27 -9.80 12.90
N ALA A 206 -14.81 -9.25 11.78
CA ALA A 206 -13.41 -8.82 11.64
C ALA A 206 -13.05 -7.72 12.66
N ILE A 207 -13.88 -6.70 12.85
CA ILE A 207 -13.69 -5.65 13.87
C ILE A 207 -13.59 -6.29 15.27
N SER A 208 -14.52 -7.19 15.62
CA SER A 208 -14.52 -7.86 16.93
C SER A 208 -13.26 -8.66 17.18
N LYS A 209 -12.67 -9.26 16.16
CA LYS A 209 -11.42 -10.01 16.27
C LYS A 209 -10.20 -9.10 16.35
N LEU A 210 -10.12 -8.11 15.45
CA LEU A 210 -9.00 -7.17 15.38
C LEU A 210 -8.89 -6.28 16.61
N SER A 211 -10.02 -5.91 17.24
CA SER A 211 -10.03 -5.09 18.48
C SER A 211 -9.39 -5.80 19.69
N LYS A 212 -9.21 -7.12 19.63
CA LYS A 212 -8.58 -7.92 20.69
C LYS A 212 -7.07 -8.10 20.48
N ILE A 213 -6.53 -7.63 19.34
CA ILE A 213 -5.12 -7.72 19.06
C ILE A 213 -4.41 -6.58 19.77
N ASN A 214 -3.60 -6.93 20.76
CA ASN A 214 -2.78 -5.98 21.54
C ASN A 214 -1.29 -6.30 21.39
N ASP A 215 -0.84 -6.52 20.16
CA ASP A 215 0.57 -6.77 19.88
C ASP A 215 1.35 -5.46 19.72
N GLU A 216 2.67 -5.55 19.94
CA GLU A 216 3.57 -4.44 19.71
C GLU A 216 3.48 -3.95 18.27
N LYS A 217 3.39 -2.64 18.09
CA LYS A 217 3.46 -2.02 16.77
C LYS A 217 4.89 -2.04 16.26
N VAL A 218 5.03 -2.34 14.99
CA VAL A 218 6.31 -2.46 14.29
C VAL A 218 6.40 -1.49 13.12
N PRO A 219 7.60 -1.10 12.68
CA PRO A 219 7.76 -0.36 11.43
C PRO A 219 7.14 -1.17 10.29
N SER A 220 6.14 -0.64 9.63
CA SER A 220 5.34 -1.31 8.60
C SER A 220 5.35 -0.51 7.31
N HIS A 221 5.37 -1.20 6.18
CA HIS A 221 5.15 -0.59 4.87
C HIS A 221 3.75 0.01 4.78
N ALA A 222 2.79 -0.69 5.36
CA ALA A 222 1.39 -0.35 5.51
C ALA A 222 0.56 -0.27 4.20
N ASP A 223 1.21 -0.50 3.04
CA ASP A 223 0.58 -0.70 1.73
C ASP A 223 1.32 -1.82 0.97
N PHE A 224 1.55 -2.97 1.65
CA PHE A 224 2.33 -4.08 1.11
C PHE A 224 1.47 -4.98 0.22
N MET A 225 1.35 -4.56 -1.06
CA MET A 225 0.54 -5.22 -2.09
C MET A 225 1.36 -5.48 -3.35
N SER A 226 0.84 -6.30 -4.26
CA SER A 226 1.53 -6.75 -5.47
C SER A 226 2.04 -5.62 -6.36
N ASN A 227 1.27 -4.54 -6.50
CA ASN A 227 1.63 -3.35 -7.29
C ASN A 227 2.81 -2.56 -6.71
N ASN A 228 3.16 -2.77 -5.44
CA ASN A 228 4.30 -2.15 -4.76
C ASN A 228 5.51 -3.08 -4.68
N ILE A 229 5.44 -4.25 -5.33
CA ILE A 229 6.51 -5.26 -5.38
C ILE A 229 6.96 -5.40 -6.83
N ILE A 230 8.20 -5.02 -7.13
CA ILE A 230 8.78 -5.09 -8.48
C ILE A 230 9.65 -6.33 -8.57
N CYS A 231 9.31 -7.26 -9.45
CA CYS A 231 10.03 -8.51 -9.67
C CYS A 231 10.70 -8.52 -11.04
N GLN A 232 11.98 -8.89 -11.10
CA GLN A 232 12.71 -9.10 -12.33
C GLN A 232 12.92 -10.59 -12.59
N GLY A 233 12.11 -11.16 -13.48
CA GLY A 233 12.24 -12.56 -13.88
C GLY A 233 11.84 -13.55 -12.78
N ASN A 234 12.33 -14.79 -12.91
CA ASN A 234 12.03 -15.92 -12.07
C ASN A 234 12.77 -15.89 -10.70
N GLU A 235 12.75 -16.99 -9.99
CA GLU A 235 13.23 -17.24 -8.60
C GLU A 235 14.50 -16.53 -8.14
N LYS A 236 15.46 -16.32 -9.03
CA LYS A 236 16.75 -15.67 -8.74
C LYS A 236 16.76 -14.18 -9.08
N GLY A 237 15.66 -13.67 -9.65
CA GLY A 237 15.53 -12.28 -10.00
C GLY A 237 15.58 -11.32 -8.82
N SER A 238 15.87 -10.07 -9.11
CA SER A 238 15.82 -9.05 -8.06
C SER A 238 14.38 -8.71 -7.72
N ILE A 239 14.10 -8.57 -6.42
CA ILE A 239 12.84 -8.04 -5.91
C ILE A 239 13.14 -6.66 -5.30
N GLY A 240 12.24 -5.71 -5.57
CA GLY A 240 12.30 -4.39 -4.98
C GLY A 240 10.94 -3.95 -4.44
N ILE A 241 10.95 -3.16 -3.39
CA ILE A 241 9.74 -2.66 -2.73
C ILE A 241 9.68 -1.15 -2.91
N ILE A 242 8.57 -0.64 -3.44
CA ILE A 242 8.33 0.77 -3.76
C ILE A 242 7.14 1.33 -2.98
N ASP A 243 6.94 2.64 -3.06
CA ASP A 243 5.77 3.35 -2.52
C ASP A 243 5.66 3.32 -0.98
N TRP A 244 6.66 3.90 -0.32
CA TRP A 244 6.79 3.99 1.13
C TRP A 244 6.05 5.18 1.76
N GLY A 245 5.22 5.88 0.99
CA GLY A 245 4.47 7.05 1.46
C GLY A 245 3.52 6.76 2.62
N ASP A 246 3.08 5.53 2.72
CA ASP A 246 2.13 5.04 3.72
C ASP A 246 2.79 4.45 4.97
N PHE A 247 4.13 4.43 5.01
CA PHE A 247 4.88 3.93 6.16
C PHE A 247 4.33 4.45 7.49
N SER A 248 4.15 3.54 8.43
CA SER A 248 3.71 3.86 9.79
C SER A 248 4.06 2.72 10.78
N PHE A 249 3.91 2.99 12.08
CA PHE A 249 4.02 1.95 13.09
C PHE A 249 2.65 1.30 13.31
N ARG A 250 2.53 0.01 12.94
CA ARG A 250 1.27 -0.74 13.00
C ARG A 250 1.48 -2.15 13.54
N ASN A 251 0.37 -2.84 13.78
CA ASN A 251 0.41 -4.27 13.99
C ASN A 251 0.98 -4.93 12.72
N ARG A 252 1.88 -5.90 12.92
CA ARG A 252 2.59 -6.61 11.85
C ARG A 252 1.69 -7.30 10.82
N ILE A 253 0.44 -7.64 11.18
CA ILE A 253 -0.51 -8.30 10.26
C ILE A 253 -0.88 -7.42 9.04
N TYR A 254 -0.72 -6.09 9.15
CA TYR A 254 -1.05 -5.16 8.06
C TYR A 254 -0.24 -5.40 6.80
N ASP A 255 1.05 -5.72 6.93
CA ASP A 255 1.92 -5.98 5.78
C ASP A 255 1.71 -7.38 5.16
N PHE A 256 0.86 -8.21 5.76
CA PHE A 256 0.49 -9.52 5.19
C PHE A 256 -0.91 -9.52 4.57
N ALA A 257 -1.80 -8.66 5.04
CA ALA A 257 -3.21 -8.71 4.69
C ALA A 257 -3.48 -8.46 3.19
N GLY A 258 -2.77 -7.51 2.59
CA GLY A 258 -2.91 -7.18 1.17
C GLY A 258 -2.55 -8.37 0.26
N LEU A 259 -1.38 -8.97 0.47
CA LEU A 259 -0.95 -10.13 -0.31
C LEU A 259 -1.77 -11.39 -0.03
N CYS A 260 -2.23 -11.57 1.22
CA CYS A 260 -3.15 -12.65 1.57
C CYS A 260 -4.48 -12.50 0.82
N TYR A 261 -4.99 -11.28 0.69
CA TYR A 261 -6.17 -10.99 -0.10
C TYR A 261 -5.98 -11.29 -1.60
N GLU A 262 -4.83 -10.88 -2.17
CA GLU A 262 -4.56 -11.02 -3.60
C GLU A 262 -4.22 -12.45 -4.03
N TYR A 263 -3.48 -13.20 -3.20
CA TYR A 263 -2.92 -14.50 -3.56
C TYR A 263 -3.39 -15.66 -2.68
N GLY A 264 -4.17 -15.38 -1.66
CA GLY A 264 -4.76 -16.38 -0.77
C GLY A 264 -3.83 -16.89 0.32
N ILE A 265 -4.39 -17.84 1.09
CA ILE A 265 -3.79 -18.34 2.32
C ILE A 265 -2.50 -19.14 2.09
N ASN A 266 -2.40 -19.86 0.98
CA ASN A 266 -1.20 -20.63 0.65
C ASN A 266 0.01 -19.72 0.39
N PHE A 267 -0.22 -18.52 -0.17
CA PHE A 267 0.83 -17.53 -0.32
C PHE A 267 1.30 -17.00 1.03
N LEU A 268 0.36 -16.73 1.94
CA LEU A 268 0.66 -16.34 3.32
C LEU A 268 1.47 -17.43 4.04
N ASP A 269 1.10 -18.70 3.91
CA ASP A 269 1.82 -19.82 4.53
C ASP A 269 3.28 -19.88 4.07
N ASN A 270 3.52 -19.65 2.78
CA ASN A 270 4.89 -19.57 2.25
C ASN A 270 5.63 -18.31 2.74
N MET A 271 4.96 -17.16 2.89
CA MET A 271 5.60 -16.00 3.53
C MET A 271 6.01 -16.28 4.97
N LEU A 272 5.19 -17.02 5.72
CA LEU A 272 5.48 -17.40 7.11
C LEU A 272 6.67 -18.36 7.25
N MET A 273 7.07 -19.07 6.20
CA MET A 273 8.34 -19.82 6.20
C MET A 273 9.56 -18.90 6.33
N GLY A 274 9.47 -17.65 5.83
CA GLY A 274 10.52 -16.63 5.94
C GLY A 274 10.32 -15.66 7.11
N TYR A 275 9.19 -15.73 7.81
CA TYR A 275 8.82 -14.82 8.88
C TYR A 275 8.49 -15.57 10.16
N PRO A 276 9.42 -15.65 11.13
CA PRO A 276 9.20 -16.41 12.36
C PRO A 276 8.14 -15.73 13.26
N VAL A 277 7.10 -16.47 13.62
CA VAL A 277 6.07 -16.07 14.57
C VAL A 277 5.90 -17.12 15.66
N GLN A 278 5.63 -16.70 16.90
CA GLN A 278 5.47 -17.62 18.03
C GLN A 278 4.24 -18.53 17.91
N ASN A 279 3.13 -17.98 17.39
CA ASN A 279 1.88 -18.70 17.19
C ASN A 279 1.38 -18.46 15.75
N SER A 280 1.86 -19.29 14.84
CA SER A 280 1.55 -19.16 13.41
C SER A 280 0.05 -19.33 13.11
N SER A 281 -0.66 -20.19 13.82
CA SER A 281 -2.10 -20.41 13.62
C SER A 281 -2.92 -19.18 14.00
N ARG A 282 -2.62 -18.58 15.16
CA ARG A 282 -3.28 -17.32 15.57
C ARG A 282 -2.95 -16.19 14.61
N PHE A 283 -1.68 -16.01 14.26
CA PHE A 283 -1.24 -14.97 13.32
C PHE A 283 -1.92 -15.11 11.96
N ARG A 284 -1.99 -16.33 11.43
CA ARG A 284 -2.67 -16.65 10.18
C ARG A 284 -4.16 -16.27 10.22
N GLU A 285 -4.84 -16.56 11.32
CA GLU A 285 -6.24 -16.19 11.52
C GLU A 285 -6.43 -14.66 11.56
N GLU A 286 -5.58 -13.95 12.31
CA GLU A 286 -5.62 -12.48 12.41
C GLU A 286 -5.37 -11.82 11.04
N VAL A 287 -4.39 -12.28 10.26
CA VAL A 287 -4.15 -11.82 8.89
C VAL A 287 -5.38 -12.08 8.01
N ARG A 288 -6.01 -13.26 8.12
CA ARG A 288 -7.21 -13.60 7.36
C ARG A 288 -8.36 -12.65 7.65
N TYR A 289 -8.61 -12.30 8.92
CA TYR A 289 -9.65 -11.33 9.26
C TYR A 289 -9.36 -9.93 8.69
N LEU A 290 -8.13 -9.44 8.80
CA LEU A 290 -7.77 -8.15 8.22
C LEU A 290 -7.84 -8.18 6.69
N SER A 291 -7.40 -9.27 6.07
CA SER A 291 -7.47 -9.50 4.62
C SER A 291 -8.91 -9.45 4.10
N SER A 292 -9.89 -9.96 4.87
CA SER A 292 -11.31 -9.91 4.51
C SER A 292 -11.88 -8.49 4.47
N LEU A 293 -11.25 -7.53 5.12
CA LEU A 293 -11.65 -6.12 5.12
C LEU A 293 -11.09 -5.32 3.93
N VAL A 294 -10.05 -5.80 3.25
CA VAL A 294 -9.39 -5.08 2.14
C VAL A 294 -10.38 -4.62 1.06
N PRO A 295 -11.29 -5.47 0.54
CA PRO A 295 -12.23 -5.05 -0.49
C PRO A 295 -13.25 -4.01 0.00
N PHE A 296 -13.73 -4.12 1.24
CA PHE A 296 -14.67 -3.13 1.80
C PHE A 296 -14.02 -1.76 1.92
N ASN A 297 -12.76 -1.74 2.28
CA ASN A 297 -11.95 -0.55 2.32
C ASN A 297 -11.84 0.09 0.94
N THR A 298 -11.51 -0.70 -0.07
CA THR A 298 -11.41 -0.24 -1.46
C THR A 298 -12.69 0.44 -1.92
N VAL A 299 -13.85 -0.15 -1.61
CA VAL A 299 -15.15 0.42 -1.97
C VAL A 299 -15.43 1.70 -1.22
N TYR A 300 -15.23 1.69 0.10
CA TYR A 300 -15.47 2.85 0.94
C TYR A 300 -14.71 4.09 0.44
N PHE A 301 -13.44 3.92 0.02
CA PHE A 301 -12.65 5.02 -0.51
C PHE A 301 -12.97 5.37 -1.96
N SER A 302 -13.29 4.38 -2.80
CA SER A 302 -13.68 4.64 -4.19
C SER A 302 -14.92 5.50 -4.33
N ARG A 303 -15.84 5.48 -3.35
CA ARG A 303 -17.03 6.34 -3.35
C ARG A 303 -16.71 7.84 -3.39
N ASN A 304 -15.66 8.24 -2.67
CA ASN A 304 -15.24 9.64 -2.59
C ASN A 304 -14.60 10.15 -3.89
N LEU A 305 -14.23 9.22 -4.78
CA LEU A 305 -13.63 9.52 -6.08
C LEU A 305 -14.65 9.55 -7.23
N ARG A 306 -15.95 9.47 -6.93
CA ARG A 306 -17.03 9.37 -7.92
C ARG A 306 -16.85 8.21 -8.91
N ARG A 307 -16.14 7.17 -8.54
CA ARG A 307 -15.99 5.94 -9.33
C ARG A 307 -17.14 4.98 -9.00
N LYS A 308 -17.77 4.42 -10.05
CA LYS A 308 -18.76 3.35 -9.89
C LYS A 308 -17.99 2.04 -9.68
N VAL A 309 -18.13 1.45 -8.51
CA VAL A 309 -17.59 0.12 -8.20
C VAL A 309 -18.75 -0.87 -8.19
N LYS A 310 -18.65 -1.94 -9.00
CA LYS A 310 -19.63 -3.03 -8.99
C LYS A 310 -19.12 -4.18 -8.12
N PHE A 311 -19.97 -4.65 -7.25
CA PHE A 311 -19.74 -5.84 -6.45
C PHE A 311 -20.32 -7.07 -7.14
N GLY A 312 -19.57 -8.15 -7.15
CA GLY A 312 -20.07 -9.45 -7.56
C GLY A 312 -20.70 -10.21 -6.39
N LYS A 313 -21.58 -11.16 -6.71
CA LYS A 313 -22.26 -12.04 -5.75
C LYS A 313 -21.27 -12.92 -4.96
N ASP A 314 -20.08 -13.16 -5.51
CA ASP A 314 -19.04 -14.06 -5.00
C ASP A 314 -18.20 -13.45 -3.86
N PHE A 315 -18.47 -12.21 -3.49
CA PHE A 315 -17.67 -11.46 -2.52
C PHE A 315 -17.69 -12.04 -1.10
N ILE A 316 -18.81 -12.56 -0.62
CA ILE A 316 -18.93 -13.15 0.72
C ILE A 316 -18.33 -14.55 0.75
N ASP A 317 -18.50 -15.33 -0.32
CA ASP A 317 -18.00 -16.70 -0.40
C ASP A 317 -16.46 -16.74 -0.31
N LEU A 318 -15.78 -15.69 -0.79
CA LEU A 318 -14.32 -15.56 -0.68
C LEU A 318 -13.81 -15.50 0.76
N ASN A 319 -14.60 -14.98 1.67
CA ASN A 319 -14.18 -14.75 3.06
C ASN A 319 -14.56 -15.91 4.00
N LEU A 320 -15.45 -16.78 3.57
CA LEU A 320 -15.96 -17.89 4.38
C LEU A 320 -15.41 -19.26 3.96
N ASP A 321 -14.76 -19.35 2.79
CA ASP A 321 -14.26 -20.61 2.27
C ASP A 321 -12.87 -20.95 2.83
N ASP A 322 -12.77 -22.06 3.56
CA ASP A 322 -11.51 -22.61 4.08
C ASP A 322 -10.61 -23.23 2.99
N THR A 323 -11.06 -23.29 1.74
CA THR A 323 -10.32 -23.95 0.64
C THR A 323 -9.15 -23.12 0.09
N GLY A 324 -8.97 -21.87 0.53
CA GLY A 324 -7.86 -21.02 0.14
C GLY A 324 -7.88 -20.51 -1.32
N ARG A 325 -9.01 -20.61 -1.98
CA ARG A 325 -9.22 -19.98 -3.30
C ARG A 325 -9.76 -18.59 -3.14
N THR A 326 -8.91 -17.59 -3.27
CA THR A 326 -9.34 -16.21 -3.55
C THR A 326 -9.65 -16.11 -5.05
N GLU A 327 -10.92 -16.27 -5.42
CA GLU A 327 -11.37 -15.81 -6.73
C GLU A 327 -11.36 -14.29 -6.73
N ARG A 328 -10.76 -13.71 -7.76
CA ARG A 328 -10.59 -12.27 -7.85
C ARG A 328 -11.92 -11.58 -8.04
N LEU A 329 -12.20 -10.59 -7.22
CA LEU A 329 -13.25 -9.64 -7.52
C LEU A 329 -12.96 -8.94 -8.84
N ASN A 330 -13.79 -9.17 -9.84
CA ASN A 330 -13.84 -8.34 -11.02
C ASN A 330 -14.51 -7.01 -10.62
N LEU A 331 -13.74 -6.10 -10.05
CA LEU A 331 -14.15 -4.72 -9.87
C LEU A 331 -14.19 -4.09 -11.26
N ILE A 332 -15.38 -3.98 -11.84
CA ILE A 332 -15.60 -3.27 -13.09
C ILE A 332 -15.89 -1.82 -12.72
N ALA A 333 -14.99 -0.93 -13.12
CA ALA A 333 -15.18 0.52 -12.97
C ALA A 333 -16.10 1.08 -14.05
#